data_8721f4e7388e859180693eda881fe738
#
_entry.id   8721f4e7388e859180693eda881fe738
#
_cell.length_a   1.000
_cell.length_b   1.000
_cell.length_c   1.000
_cell.angle_alpha   90.00
_cell.angle_beta   90.00
_cell.angle_gamma   90.00
#
_symmetry.space_group_name_H-M   'P 1'
#
loop_
_entity.id
_entity.type
_entity.pdbx_description
1 polymer ?
#
loop_
_entity_poly.entity_id
_entity_poly.type
_entity_poly.pdbx_seq_one_letter_code
_entity_poly.pdbx_strand_id
1 'polypeptide(L)'
;MRDIHHFIGGASFTGASERFSDVFNPNTGEVQARVQLATTGEVDRAVQAAQAAFEGWSSTNPQRRARVMFEFKRLVEANMNELAELLSSEHGKVIADSKG
;
A
#
# COMPACT_ATOMS: atom_id res chain seq x y z
N MET A 1 -8.90 13.03 -11.07
CA MET A 1 -9.00 11.66 -10.52
C MET A 1 -7.60 11.07 -10.36
N ARG A 2 -7.33 10.49 -9.20
CA ARG A 2 -6.01 9.95 -8.89
C ARG A 2 -5.82 8.55 -9.49
N ASP A 3 -4.68 8.31 -10.13
CA ASP A 3 -4.27 6.99 -10.57
C ASP A 3 -3.40 6.33 -9.49
N ILE A 4 -3.77 5.13 -9.09
CA ILE A 4 -3.04 4.34 -8.10
C ILE A 4 -2.24 3.27 -8.84
N HIS A 5 -0.93 3.36 -8.72
CA HIS A 5 0.01 2.42 -9.33
C HIS A 5 0.56 1.43 -8.33
N HIS A 6 1.54 0.62 -8.74
CA HIS A 6 2.15 -0.40 -7.92
C HIS A 6 3.29 0.16 -7.07
N PHE A 7 3.62 -0.57 -6.02
CA PHE A 7 4.81 -0.33 -5.21
C PHE A 7 5.57 -1.65 -5.13
N ILE A 8 6.70 -1.73 -5.81
CA ILE A 8 7.48 -2.96 -5.95
C ILE A 8 8.96 -2.65 -5.73
N GLY A 9 9.64 -3.49 -4.93
CA GLY A 9 11.06 -3.33 -4.70
C GLY A 9 11.44 -2.02 -3.99
N GLY A 10 10.55 -1.49 -3.17
CA GLY A 10 10.77 -0.26 -2.41
C GLY A 10 10.55 1.03 -3.21
N ALA A 11 9.95 0.96 -4.38
CA ALA A 11 9.71 2.13 -5.25
C ALA A 11 8.35 2.07 -5.93
N SER A 12 7.82 3.26 -6.26
CA SER A 12 6.63 3.38 -7.08
C SER A 12 6.93 2.86 -8.49
N PHE A 13 5.98 2.09 -9.02
CA PHE A 13 6.11 1.44 -10.32
C PHE A 13 4.82 1.60 -11.11
N THR A 14 4.92 2.25 -12.26
CA THR A 14 3.80 2.36 -13.21
C THR A 14 3.84 1.15 -14.14
N GLY A 15 2.78 0.35 -14.10
CA GLY A 15 2.66 -0.83 -14.94
C GLY A 15 2.40 -0.51 -16.41
N ALA A 16 2.50 -1.54 -17.25
CA ALA A 16 2.26 -1.45 -18.68
C ALA A 16 0.79 -1.69 -19.08
N SER A 17 -0.03 -2.19 -18.14
CA SER A 17 -1.43 -2.48 -18.41
C SER A 17 -2.25 -1.21 -18.59
N GLU A 18 -3.14 -1.22 -19.57
CA GLU A 18 -4.15 -0.17 -19.74
C GLU A 18 -5.46 -0.48 -19.01
N ARG A 19 -5.48 -1.58 -18.23
CA ARG A 19 -6.65 -1.99 -17.45
C ARG A 19 -6.62 -1.34 -16.08
N PHE A 20 -7.75 -0.75 -15.69
CA PHE A 20 -7.94 -0.10 -14.40
C PHE A 20 -9.23 -0.57 -13.76
N SER A 21 -9.30 -0.48 -12.44
CA SER A 21 -10.53 -0.66 -11.67
C SER A 21 -10.82 0.61 -10.88
N ASP A 22 -12.09 0.98 -10.84
CA ASP A 22 -12.53 2.17 -10.13
C ASP A 22 -12.47 1.97 -8.61
N VAL A 23 -12.08 3.03 -7.91
CA VAL A 23 -12.14 3.13 -6.46
C VAL A 23 -13.22 4.14 -6.10
N PHE A 24 -14.27 3.66 -5.45
CA PHE A 24 -15.43 4.46 -5.10
C PHE A 24 -15.31 5.04 -3.70
N ASN A 25 -15.86 6.23 -3.51
CA ASN A 25 -16.16 6.72 -2.17
C ASN A 25 -17.55 6.19 -1.78
N PRO A 26 -17.66 5.28 -0.81
CA PRO A 26 -18.95 4.66 -0.46
C PRO A 26 -19.94 5.64 0.17
N ASN A 27 -19.49 6.79 0.67
CA ASN A 27 -20.37 7.80 1.25
C ASN A 27 -21.10 8.61 0.19
N THR A 28 -20.51 8.79 -0.98
CA THR A 28 -21.09 9.60 -2.08
C THR A 28 -21.48 8.75 -3.30
N GLY A 29 -20.90 7.55 -3.45
CA GLY A 29 -21.04 6.71 -4.63
C GLY A 29 -20.21 7.18 -5.82
N GLU A 30 -19.41 8.21 -5.67
CA GLU A 30 -18.56 8.74 -6.74
C GLU A 30 -17.23 7.99 -6.86
N VAL A 31 -16.72 7.89 -8.08
CA VAL A 31 -15.38 7.39 -8.34
C VAL A 31 -14.37 8.45 -7.92
N GLN A 32 -13.51 8.13 -6.96
CA GLN A 32 -12.49 9.05 -6.45
C GLN A 32 -11.09 8.78 -6.99
N ALA A 33 -10.84 7.55 -7.43
CA ALA A 33 -9.55 7.12 -7.95
C ALA A 33 -9.74 5.90 -8.84
N ARG A 34 -8.68 5.48 -9.51
CA ARG A 34 -8.64 4.21 -10.20
C ARG A 34 -7.31 3.52 -9.93
N VAL A 35 -7.35 2.22 -9.81
CA VAL A 35 -6.18 1.39 -9.56
C VAL A 35 -5.79 0.66 -10.83
N GLN A 36 -4.51 0.72 -11.18
CA GLN A 36 -3.98 -0.02 -12.32
C GLN A 36 -3.94 -1.51 -11.99
N LEU A 37 -4.49 -2.33 -12.88
CA LEU A 37 -4.45 -3.78 -12.74
C LEU A 37 -3.15 -4.31 -13.35
N ALA A 38 -2.44 -5.14 -12.58
CA ALA A 38 -1.15 -5.66 -12.99
C ALA A 38 -1.26 -6.68 -14.11
N THR A 39 -0.21 -6.77 -14.93
CA THR A 39 0.00 -7.91 -15.83
C THR A 39 0.56 -9.10 -15.05
N THR A 40 0.46 -10.29 -15.62
CA THR A 40 1.05 -11.51 -15.02
C THR A 40 2.56 -11.34 -14.81
N GLY A 41 3.27 -10.73 -15.75
CA GLY A 41 4.70 -10.45 -15.65
C GLY A 41 5.04 -9.49 -14.51
N GLU A 42 4.20 -8.50 -14.27
CA GLU A 42 4.38 -7.56 -13.16
C GLU A 42 4.15 -8.23 -11.80
N VAL A 43 3.17 -9.13 -11.70
CA VAL A 43 2.95 -9.94 -10.50
C VAL A 43 4.16 -10.83 -10.22
N ASP A 44 4.69 -11.50 -11.23
CA ASP A 44 5.91 -12.31 -11.12
C ASP A 44 7.10 -11.45 -10.64
N ARG A 45 7.27 -10.27 -11.19
CA ARG A 45 8.32 -9.34 -10.77
C ARG A 45 8.19 -8.96 -9.30
N ALA A 46 6.98 -8.70 -8.83
CA ALA A 46 6.73 -8.37 -7.43
C ALA A 46 7.08 -9.53 -6.50
N VAL A 47 6.68 -10.76 -6.87
CA VAL A 47 7.00 -11.98 -6.12
C VAL A 47 8.51 -12.23 -6.09
N GLN A 48 9.20 -12.08 -7.23
CA GLN A 48 10.65 -12.24 -7.30
C GLN A 48 11.40 -11.22 -6.45
N ALA A 49 10.95 -9.95 -6.44
CA ALA A 49 11.53 -8.93 -5.58
C ALA A 49 11.37 -9.28 -4.09
N ALA A 50 10.20 -9.77 -3.69
CA ALA A 50 9.94 -10.22 -2.32
C ALA A 50 10.79 -11.45 -1.96
N GLN A 51 10.91 -12.41 -2.86
CA GLN A 51 11.71 -13.61 -2.64
C GLN A 51 13.20 -13.28 -2.50
N ALA A 52 13.73 -12.38 -3.32
CA ALA A 52 15.12 -11.91 -3.21
C ALA A 52 15.38 -11.20 -1.87
N ALA A 53 14.42 -10.42 -1.37
CA ALA A 53 14.53 -9.75 -0.09
C ALA A 53 14.42 -10.71 1.11
N PHE A 54 13.70 -11.80 0.95
CA PHE A 54 13.44 -12.77 2.02
C PHE A 54 14.73 -13.37 2.60
N GLU A 55 15.72 -13.69 1.78
CA GLU A 55 16.97 -14.31 2.22
C GLU A 55 17.67 -13.43 3.26
N GLY A 56 17.88 -12.16 2.98
CA GLY A 56 18.52 -11.23 3.91
C GLY A 56 17.63 -10.92 5.13
N TRP A 57 16.34 -10.70 4.91
CA TRP A 57 15.42 -10.38 5.98
C TRP A 57 15.23 -11.52 6.97
N SER A 58 15.04 -12.74 6.48
CA SER A 58 14.88 -13.94 7.33
C SER A 58 16.13 -14.25 8.16
N SER A 59 17.30 -13.88 7.65
CA SER A 59 18.59 -14.04 8.34
C SER A 59 18.91 -12.91 9.30
N THR A 60 18.18 -11.79 9.23
CA THR A 60 18.36 -10.66 10.15
C THR A 60 17.86 -11.05 11.54
N ASN A 61 18.65 -10.75 12.59
CA ASN A 61 18.25 -11.15 13.93
C ASN A 61 16.95 -10.43 14.36
N PRO A 62 16.17 -11.06 15.26
CA PRO A 62 14.87 -10.51 15.67
C PRO A 62 14.91 -9.10 16.25
N GLN A 63 15.97 -8.74 16.96
CA GLN A 63 16.11 -7.39 17.54
C GLN A 63 16.25 -6.32 16.46
N ARG A 64 17.00 -6.60 15.39
CA ARG A 64 17.13 -5.68 14.26
C ARG A 64 15.83 -5.57 13.48
N ARG A 65 15.13 -6.69 13.29
CA ARG A 65 13.81 -6.67 12.66
C ARG A 65 12.80 -5.87 13.47
N ALA A 66 12.84 -6.02 14.80
CA ALA A 66 12.01 -5.24 15.71
C ALA A 66 12.26 -3.73 15.60
N ARG A 67 13.53 -3.31 15.45
CA ARG A 67 13.87 -1.89 15.26
C ARG A 67 13.25 -1.31 14.00
N VAL A 68 13.22 -2.06 12.91
CA VAL A 68 12.53 -1.66 11.68
C VAL A 68 11.05 -1.47 11.94
N MET A 69 10.42 -2.37 12.69
CA MET A 69 9.00 -2.28 13.03
C MET A 69 8.70 -1.11 13.99
N PHE A 70 9.59 -0.78 14.91
CA PHE A 70 9.44 0.40 15.76
C PHE A 70 9.47 1.69 14.93
N GLU A 71 10.37 1.77 13.96
CA GLU A 71 10.43 2.92 13.04
C GLU A 71 9.17 2.99 12.15
N PHE A 72 8.69 1.86 11.68
CA PHE A 72 7.43 1.77 10.95
C PHE A 72 6.26 2.31 11.80
N LYS A 73 6.18 1.88 13.06
CA LYS A 73 5.17 2.37 14.02
C LYS A 73 5.24 3.89 14.17
N ARG A 74 6.46 4.43 14.34
CA ARG A 74 6.67 5.87 14.46
C ARG A 74 6.15 6.62 13.23
N LEU A 75 6.44 6.12 12.03
CA LEU A 75 5.99 6.73 10.78
C LEU A 75 4.47 6.64 10.62
N VAL A 76 3.86 5.52 10.98
CA VAL A 76 2.40 5.38 10.96
C VAL A 76 1.74 6.39 11.90
N GLU A 77 2.25 6.52 13.12
CA GLU A 77 1.74 7.49 14.10
C GLU A 77 1.91 8.93 13.62
N ALA A 78 3.05 9.25 13.02
CA ALA A 78 3.32 10.59 12.47
C ALA A 78 2.39 10.95 11.30
N ASN A 79 1.88 9.97 10.58
CA ASN A 79 0.99 10.15 9.42
C ASN A 79 -0.44 9.64 9.69
N MET A 80 -0.81 9.49 10.96
CA MET A 80 -2.07 8.88 11.38
C MET A 80 -3.30 9.56 10.76
N ASN A 81 -3.37 10.87 10.77
CA ASN A 81 -4.51 11.61 10.25
C ASN A 81 -4.68 11.39 8.75
N GLU A 82 -3.61 11.50 7.98
CA GLU A 82 -3.63 11.28 6.53
C GLU A 82 -4.06 9.84 6.19
N LEU A 83 -3.50 8.87 6.88
CA LEU A 83 -3.85 7.45 6.69
C LEU A 83 -5.31 7.17 7.04
N ALA A 84 -5.81 7.76 8.14
CA ALA A 84 -7.19 7.60 8.57
C ALA A 84 -8.17 8.22 7.56
N GLU A 85 -7.85 9.39 7.01
CA GLU A 85 -8.66 10.05 5.97
C GLU A 85 -8.73 9.20 4.70
N LEU A 86 -7.61 8.66 4.24
CA LEU A 86 -7.56 7.75 3.09
C LEU A 86 -8.41 6.51 3.33
N LEU A 87 -8.26 5.86 4.48
CA LEU A 87 -9.02 4.68 4.83
C LEU A 87 -10.53 4.98 4.89
N SER A 88 -10.93 6.06 5.55
CA SER A 88 -12.34 6.44 5.65
C SER A 88 -12.93 6.78 4.29
N SER A 89 -12.17 7.40 3.39
CA SER A 89 -12.65 7.74 2.04
C SER A 89 -12.96 6.50 1.20
N GLU A 90 -12.25 5.40 1.42
CA GLU A 90 -12.42 4.17 0.65
C GLU A 90 -13.34 3.17 1.33
N HIS A 91 -13.36 3.12 2.66
CA HIS A 91 -14.17 2.17 3.43
C HIS A 91 -15.52 2.75 3.87
N GLY A 92 -15.57 4.04 4.16
CA GLY A 92 -16.79 4.71 4.63
C GLY A 92 -16.95 4.76 6.14
N LYS A 93 -16.02 4.20 6.91
CA LYS A 93 -16.08 4.28 8.36
C LYS A 93 -15.65 5.67 8.89
N VAL A 94 -16.05 5.99 10.12
CA VAL A 94 -15.69 7.26 10.75
C VAL A 94 -14.18 7.34 11.03
N ILE A 95 -13.64 8.56 11.06
CA ILE A 95 -12.21 8.80 11.24
C ILE A 95 -11.68 8.18 12.55
N ALA A 96 -12.44 8.27 13.64
CA ALA A 96 -12.03 7.67 14.91
C ALA A 96 -11.77 6.17 14.80
N ASP A 97 -12.60 5.44 14.06
CA ASP A 97 -12.43 4.01 13.83
C ASP A 97 -11.26 3.72 12.87
N SER A 98 -11.02 4.60 11.91
CA SER A 98 -9.89 4.47 11.00
C SER A 98 -8.54 4.63 11.69
N LYS A 99 -8.47 5.36 12.79
CA LYS A 99 -7.27 5.52 13.61
C LYS A 99 -6.93 4.30 14.47
N GLY A 100 -7.91 3.47 14.75
CA GLY A 100 -7.74 2.23 15.50
C GLY A 100 -7.14 1.12 14.66
#